data_d9145bb34609e4c845381b4ded3df717
#
_entry.id   d9145bb34609e4c845381b4ded3df717
#
_cell.length_a   1.000
_cell.length_b   1.000
_cell.length_c   1.000
_cell.angle_alpha   90.00
_cell.angle_beta   90.00
_cell.angle_gamma   90.00
#
_symmetry.space_group_name_H-M   'P 1'
#
loop_
_entity.id
_entity.type
_entity.pdbx_description
1 polymer ?
#
loop_
_entity_poly.entity_id
_entity_poly.type
_entity_poly.pdbx_seq_one_letter_code
_entity_poly.pdbx_strand_id
1 'polypeptide(L)'
;MSSLNDLRFSLLVNNDAPEPDVSAPTDESIADGLLQREVAFQRLREEARQIVKLERASSDAIGEPWPVLDLGPIFDDDVRIPDPTVVIRSDGKGLFYAGLPNVIFGDPSAGKTAFVQHCAAEELRAGRAVYVVNYETNVTMWLTRLLALGLTRDQIEGRLYYLRVHEGIRPPAEFDPTAQLVIIDSLSSVIDATGGDSNSIEGVEVAYRQIINPFTHAGLAAIIIDHVGNADKSRPMGSIRKTGLVQGVMYKVAQDEGMNFGRGRTGSSTLSLHKDNPGGTGAAKGTPVARFVMESQDDGDVIHCQINPVTMQEAWMEAAMAAADGSVKAKQRMTLALQESGVAGLTKTDLRNASRAEGPVFESAMADLITGGVIVKHKPKGARSERWYLDGIELEHQF
;
A
#
# COMPACT_ATOMS: atom_id res chain seq x y z
N MET A 1 -46.26 -12.23 -12.42
CA MET A 1 -45.03 -12.59 -11.69
C MET A 1 -44.43 -13.81 -12.37
N SER A 2 -43.57 -13.60 -13.36
CA SER A 2 -42.82 -14.69 -13.97
C SER A 2 -41.60 -14.96 -13.06
N SER A 3 -41.38 -16.21 -12.72
CA SER A 3 -40.39 -16.59 -11.72
C SER A 3 -38.97 -16.41 -12.30
N LEU A 4 -38.01 -16.10 -11.42
CA LEU A 4 -36.57 -16.01 -11.72
C LEU A 4 -36.03 -17.27 -12.44
N ASN A 5 -36.72 -18.40 -12.39
CA ASN A 5 -36.38 -19.62 -13.09
C ASN A 5 -36.61 -19.54 -14.62
N ASP A 6 -37.57 -18.73 -15.08
CA ASP A 6 -37.86 -18.62 -16.52
C ASP A 6 -36.78 -17.83 -17.28
N LEU A 7 -36.11 -16.89 -16.58
CA LEU A 7 -34.98 -16.14 -17.14
C LEU A 7 -33.68 -16.98 -17.22
N ARG A 8 -33.49 -17.95 -16.35
CA ARG A 8 -32.32 -18.85 -16.42
C ARG A 8 -32.38 -19.84 -17.57
N PHE A 9 -33.56 -20.23 -18.01
CA PHE A 9 -33.72 -21.19 -19.12
C PHE A 9 -33.65 -20.55 -20.52
N SER A 10 -33.97 -19.29 -20.67
CA SER A 10 -33.93 -18.61 -21.98
C SER A 10 -32.50 -18.28 -22.46
N LEU A 11 -31.52 -18.29 -21.57
CA LEU A 11 -30.09 -18.05 -21.89
C LEU A 11 -29.35 -19.28 -22.40
N LEU A 12 -29.93 -20.47 -22.29
CA LEU A 12 -29.26 -21.73 -22.62
C LEU A 12 -29.72 -22.42 -23.93
N VAL A 13 -30.76 -21.93 -24.59
CA VAL A 13 -31.26 -22.60 -25.81
C VAL A 13 -31.68 -21.58 -26.88
N ASN A 14 -30.72 -21.06 -27.62
CA ASN A 14 -30.95 -20.61 -28.99
C ASN A 14 -29.81 -21.15 -29.87
N ASN A 15 -30.03 -22.35 -30.36
CA ASN A 15 -29.08 -23.07 -31.22
C ASN A 15 -29.57 -23.01 -32.69
N ASP A 16 -29.90 -21.82 -33.20
CA ASP A 16 -30.12 -21.60 -34.61
C ASP A 16 -29.07 -20.59 -35.14
N ALA A 17 -27.83 -21.08 -35.28
CA ALA A 17 -26.82 -20.37 -36.06
C ALA A 17 -26.77 -21.00 -37.47
N PRO A 18 -26.81 -20.22 -38.56
CA PRO A 18 -26.57 -20.75 -39.91
C PRO A 18 -25.16 -21.34 -40.02
N GLU A 19 -25.05 -22.39 -40.87
CA GLU A 19 -23.75 -23.02 -41.13
C GLU A 19 -22.71 -21.98 -41.61
N PRO A 20 -21.47 -22.05 -41.13
CA PRO A 20 -20.45 -21.06 -41.48
C PRO A 20 -20.00 -21.23 -42.92
N ASP A 21 -20.00 -20.15 -43.68
CA ASP A 21 -19.33 -20.02 -44.99
C ASP A 21 -17.84 -20.24 -44.80
N VAL A 22 -17.24 -21.23 -45.51
CA VAL A 22 -15.88 -21.76 -45.33
C VAL A 22 -14.85 -20.91 -46.12
N SER A 23 -15.05 -19.64 -46.33
CA SER A 23 -14.00 -18.72 -46.77
C SER A 23 -13.16 -18.27 -45.56
N ALA A 24 -11.85 -18.38 -45.66
CA ALA A 24 -10.95 -17.97 -44.59
C ALA A 24 -11.27 -16.51 -44.15
N PRO A 25 -11.44 -16.25 -42.84
CA PRO A 25 -11.83 -14.93 -42.38
C PRO A 25 -10.72 -13.92 -42.69
N THR A 26 -11.10 -12.75 -43.18
CA THR A 26 -10.18 -11.62 -43.39
C THR A 26 -9.83 -11.00 -42.02
N ASP A 27 -8.63 -10.39 -41.90
CA ASP A 27 -8.20 -9.73 -40.65
C ASP A 27 -9.24 -8.72 -40.12
N GLU A 28 -9.99 -8.09 -41.02
CA GLU A 28 -11.06 -7.13 -40.70
C GLU A 28 -12.29 -7.83 -40.10
N SER A 29 -12.65 -9.03 -40.55
CA SER A 29 -13.77 -9.81 -40.01
C SER A 29 -13.42 -10.44 -38.65
N ILE A 30 -12.14 -10.73 -38.39
CA ILE A 30 -11.65 -11.20 -37.09
C ILE A 30 -11.70 -10.05 -36.09
N ALA A 31 -11.25 -8.85 -36.48
CA ALA A 31 -11.28 -7.67 -35.62
C ALA A 31 -12.71 -7.26 -35.24
N ASP A 32 -13.65 -7.31 -36.20
CA ASP A 32 -15.08 -7.01 -35.95
C ASP A 32 -15.72 -8.06 -35.02
N GLY A 33 -15.39 -9.34 -35.20
CA GLY A 33 -15.84 -10.42 -34.32
C GLY A 33 -15.29 -10.32 -32.90
N LEU A 34 -14.05 -9.87 -32.72
CA LEU A 34 -13.46 -9.61 -31.39
C LEU A 34 -14.11 -8.39 -30.72
N LEU A 35 -14.36 -7.32 -31.48
CA LEU A 35 -15.04 -6.13 -30.97
C LEU A 35 -16.48 -6.45 -30.54
N GLN A 36 -17.21 -7.23 -31.31
CA GLN A 36 -18.58 -7.65 -30.96
C GLN A 36 -18.60 -8.53 -29.70
N ARG A 37 -17.62 -9.42 -29.53
CA ARG A 37 -17.47 -10.22 -28.31
C ARG A 37 -17.17 -9.35 -27.11
N GLU A 38 -16.29 -8.37 -27.24
CA GLU A 38 -15.97 -7.45 -26.15
C GLU A 38 -17.19 -6.61 -25.76
N VAL A 39 -17.93 -6.07 -26.72
CA VAL A 39 -19.19 -5.34 -26.47
C VAL A 39 -20.24 -6.21 -25.81
N ALA A 40 -20.39 -7.47 -26.23
CA ALA A 40 -21.30 -8.42 -25.61
C ALA A 40 -20.90 -8.74 -24.17
N PHE A 41 -19.61 -8.90 -23.92
CA PHE A 41 -19.06 -9.15 -22.59
C PHE A 41 -19.25 -7.94 -21.64
N GLN A 42 -19.07 -6.73 -22.14
CA GLN A 42 -19.33 -5.51 -21.36
C GLN A 42 -20.83 -5.35 -21.02
N ARG A 43 -21.72 -5.69 -21.96
CA ARG A 43 -23.17 -5.71 -21.69
C ARG A 43 -23.57 -6.74 -20.63
N LEU A 44 -23.05 -7.96 -20.72
CA LEU A 44 -23.28 -9.00 -19.72
C LEU A 44 -22.78 -8.60 -18.32
N ARG A 45 -21.62 -7.95 -18.26
CA ARG A 45 -21.09 -7.39 -17.00
C ARG A 45 -22.01 -6.32 -16.41
N GLU A 46 -22.54 -5.43 -17.26
CA GLU A 46 -23.42 -4.36 -16.79
C GLU A 46 -24.77 -4.93 -16.34
N GLU A 47 -25.35 -5.89 -17.07
CA GLU A 47 -26.57 -6.60 -16.66
C GLU A 47 -26.36 -7.36 -15.35
N ALA A 48 -25.24 -8.06 -15.18
CA ALA A 48 -24.92 -8.74 -13.92
C ALA A 48 -24.81 -7.76 -12.74
N ARG A 49 -24.18 -6.58 -12.95
CA ARG A 49 -24.14 -5.51 -11.94
C ARG A 49 -25.53 -5.00 -11.56
N GLN A 50 -26.42 -4.83 -12.55
CA GLN A 50 -27.79 -4.39 -12.32
C GLN A 50 -28.60 -5.43 -11.53
N ILE A 51 -28.45 -6.71 -11.85
CA ILE A 51 -29.11 -7.81 -11.13
C ILE A 51 -28.63 -7.84 -9.67
N VAL A 52 -27.32 -7.79 -9.43
CA VAL A 52 -26.76 -7.75 -8.06
C VAL A 52 -27.25 -6.52 -7.30
N LYS A 53 -27.38 -5.37 -7.96
CA LYS A 53 -27.90 -4.13 -7.35
C LYS A 53 -29.38 -4.26 -6.97
N LEU A 54 -30.18 -4.91 -7.82
CA LEU A 54 -31.60 -5.17 -7.55
C LEU A 54 -31.79 -6.22 -6.45
N GLU A 55 -30.99 -7.28 -6.42
CA GLU A 55 -31.01 -8.28 -5.35
C GLU A 55 -30.60 -7.66 -4.00
N ARG A 56 -29.63 -6.75 -3.97
CA ARG A 56 -29.28 -5.97 -2.78
C ARG A 56 -30.40 -5.06 -2.33
N ALA A 57 -31.02 -4.31 -3.25
CA ALA A 57 -32.12 -3.42 -2.93
C ALA A 57 -33.36 -4.18 -2.41
N SER A 58 -33.60 -5.42 -2.86
CA SER A 58 -34.68 -6.26 -2.38
C SER A 58 -34.34 -6.96 -1.03
N SER A 59 -33.08 -7.23 -0.77
CA SER A 59 -32.60 -7.77 0.52
C SER A 59 -32.60 -6.71 1.62
N ASP A 60 -32.29 -5.45 1.28
CA ASP A 60 -32.26 -4.33 2.24
C ASP A 60 -33.67 -3.85 2.63
N ALA A 61 -34.73 -4.28 1.92
CA ALA A 61 -36.11 -3.81 2.13
C ALA A 61 -36.85 -4.50 3.30
N ILE A 62 -36.24 -5.53 3.93
CA ILE A 62 -36.89 -6.29 5.03
C ILE A 62 -35.85 -6.56 6.16
N GLY A 63 -35.00 -5.59 6.46
CA GLY A 63 -34.10 -5.68 7.62
C GLY A 63 -34.80 -5.27 8.91
N GLU A 64 -34.44 -5.89 10.00
CA GLU A 64 -34.80 -5.39 11.34
C GLU A 64 -34.33 -3.94 11.50
N PRO A 65 -35.07 -3.11 12.24
CA PRO A 65 -34.64 -1.74 12.51
C PRO A 65 -33.23 -1.75 13.16
N TRP A 66 -32.40 -0.79 12.79
CA TRP A 66 -31.05 -0.67 13.35
C TRP A 66 -31.11 -0.65 14.85
N PRO A 67 -30.36 -1.52 15.55
CA PRO A 67 -30.39 -1.57 17.01
C PRO A 67 -29.84 -0.26 17.57
N VAL A 68 -30.59 0.34 18.50
CA VAL A 68 -30.08 1.46 19.29
C VAL A 68 -29.14 0.90 20.33
N LEU A 69 -27.88 1.35 20.29
CA LEU A 69 -26.84 0.92 21.21
C LEU A 69 -27.10 1.55 22.60
N ASP A 70 -27.12 0.72 23.66
CA ASP A 70 -27.06 1.20 25.02
C ASP A 70 -25.65 1.68 25.34
N LEU A 71 -25.50 2.97 25.62
CA LEU A 71 -24.20 3.59 25.90
C LEU A 71 -23.77 3.46 27.37
N GLY A 72 -24.68 3.04 28.28
CA GLY A 72 -24.40 2.88 29.72
C GLY A 72 -23.15 2.02 29.96
N PRO A 73 -23.09 0.78 29.47
CA PRO A 73 -21.94 -0.11 29.68
C PRO A 73 -20.63 0.46 29.10
N ILE A 74 -20.72 1.26 28.04
CA ILE A 74 -19.55 1.88 27.42
C ILE A 74 -18.96 2.95 28.32
N PHE A 75 -19.81 3.75 28.99
CA PHE A 75 -19.35 4.77 29.93
C PHE A 75 -18.75 4.15 31.20
N ASP A 76 -19.26 2.98 31.62
CA ASP A 76 -18.74 2.25 32.78
C ASP A 76 -17.33 1.67 32.52
N ASP A 77 -16.94 1.51 31.29
CA ASP A 77 -15.69 0.87 30.82
C ASP A 77 -14.55 1.87 30.50
N ASP A 78 -14.54 3.04 31.16
CA ASP A 78 -13.51 4.09 31.03
C ASP A 78 -13.28 4.56 29.59
N VAL A 79 -14.21 5.36 29.08
CA VAL A 79 -14.16 5.90 27.71
C VAL A 79 -12.89 6.71 27.46
N ARG A 80 -11.95 6.14 26.76
CA ARG A 80 -10.67 6.77 26.38
C ARG A 80 -10.27 6.46 24.93
N ILE A 81 -9.36 7.25 24.39
CA ILE A 81 -8.75 6.93 23.10
C ILE A 81 -8.02 5.58 23.22
N PRO A 82 -8.37 4.57 22.42
CA PRO A 82 -7.71 3.26 22.49
C PRO A 82 -6.25 3.36 22.07
N ASP A 83 -5.37 2.69 22.79
CA ASP A 83 -3.98 2.49 22.39
C ASP A 83 -3.87 1.33 21.37
N PRO A 84 -2.92 1.37 20.43
CA PRO A 84 -2.58 0.18 19.65
C PRO A 84 -1.99 -0.90 20.56
N THR A 85 -2.50 -2.13 20.44
CA THR A 85 -2.16 -3.24 21.37
C THR A 85 -1.58 -4.46 20.69
N VAL A 86 -1.59 -4.50 19.36
CA VAL A 86 -1.13 -5.67 18.57
C VAL A 86 0.20 -5.34 17.91
N VAL A 87 1.09 -6.34 17.81
CA VAL A 87 2.47 -6.22 17.32
C VAL A 87 3.28 -5.25 18.17
N ILE A 88 3.96 -5.82 19.16
CA ILE A 88 4.66 -5.05 20.18
C ILE A 88 6.08 -4.74 19.74
N ARG A 89 6.49 -3.48 19.84
CA ARG A 89 7.89 -3.04 19.67
C ARG A 89 8.73 -3.40 20.89
N SER A 90 10.06 -3.30 20.74
CA SER A 90 11.00 -3.58 21.83
C SER A 90 10.85 -2.68 23.08
N ASP A 91 10.14 -1.53 22.95
CA ASP A 91 9.79 -0.64 24.07
C ASP A 91 8.45 -0.98 24.74
N GLY A 92 7.78 -2.07 24.34
CA GLY A 92 6.52 -2.53 24.89
C GLY A 92 5.27 -1.86 24.33
N LYS A 93 5.38 -0.93 23.37
CA LYS A 93 4.22 -0.28 22.74
C LYS A 93 3.74 -1.05 21.52
N GLY A 94 2.42 -1.14 21.37
CA GLY A 94 1.78 -1.74 20.19
C GLY A 94 1.85 -0.83 18.95
N LEU A 95 1.72 -1.44 17.79
CA LEU A 95 1.69 -0.75 16.50
C LEU A 95 0.30 -0.72 15.86
N PHE A 96 -0.53 -1.74 16.09
CA PHE A 96 -1.81 -1.89 15.42
C PHE A 96 -2.96 -2.01 16.41
N TYR A 97 -4.14 -1.58 15.98
CA TYR A 97 -5.36 -1.64 16.77
C TYR A 97 -6.05 -3.00 16.57
N ALA A 98 -6.41 -3.65 17.68
CA ALA A 98 -7.26 -4.82 17.68
C ALA A 98 -8.67 -4.47 17.14
N GLY A 99 -9.33 -5.42 16.48
CA GLY A 99 -10.68 -5.25 15.94
C GLY A 99 -10.82 -4.24 14.81
N LEU A 100 -9.72 -3.69 14.29
CA LEU A 100 -9.76 -2.68 13.24
C LEU A 100 -8.93 -3.08 12.01
N PRO A 101 -9.32 -2.60 10.80
CA PRO A 101 -8.48 -2.68 9.61
C PRO A 101 -7.32 -1.68 9.72
N ASN A 102 -6.10 -2.20 9.75
CA ASN A 102 -4.85 -1.46 9.72
C ASN A 102 -4.13 -1.75 8.40
N VAL A 103 -3.36 -0.80 7.87
CA VAL A 103 -2.70 -0.93 6.58
C VAL A 103 -1.21 -0.62 6.69
N ILE A 104 -0.41 -1.41 6.00
CA ILE A 104 0.98 -1.05 5.67
C ILE A 104 1.11 -0.96 4.16
N PHE A 105 1.77 0.09 3.67
CA PHE A 105 1.97 0.26 2.23
C PHE A 105 3.37 0.79 1.93
N GLY A 106 3.87 0.50 0.74
CA GLY A 106 5.21 0.93 0.34
C GLY A 106 5.66 0.29 -0.97
N ASP A 107 6.85 0.64 -1.42
CA ASP A 107 7.47 0.09 -2.64
C ASP A 107 7.58 -1.44 -2.58
N PRO A 108 7.59 -2.14 -3.74
CA PRO A 108 8.04 -3.53 -3.80
C PRO A 108 9.41 -3.68 -3.14
N SER A 109 9.64 -4.83 -2.51
CA SER A 109 10.90 -5.14 -1.79
C SER A 109 11.20 -4.28 -0.54
N ALA A 110 10.28 -3.40 -0.13
CA ALA A 110 10.44 -2.62 1.11
C ALA A 110 10.34 -3.46 2.40
N GLY A 111 10.27 -4.78 2.33
CA GLY A 111 10.26 -5.66 3.50
C GLY A 111 8.87 -5.89 4.12
N LYS A 112 7.77 -5.43 3.49
CA LYS A 112 6.40 -5.55 4.03
C LYS A 112 6.02 -6.99 4.38
N THR A 113 6.21 -7.94 3.44
CA THR A 113 5.91 -9.36 3.66
C THR A 113 6.80 -9.96 4.75
N ALA A 114 8.09 -9.61 4.81
CA ALA A 114 9.00 -10.05 5.89
C ALA A 114 8.55 -9.54 7.26
N PHE A 115 8.11 -8.29 7.33
CA PHE A 115 7.57 -7.68 8.53
C PHE A 115 6.33 -8.43 9.04
N VAL A 116 5.34 -8.68 8.20
CA VAL A 116 4.11 -9.39 8.64
C VAL A 116 4.36 -10.85 8.97
N GLN A 117 5.34 -11.50 8.31
CA GLN A 117 5.78 -12.86 8.68
C GLN A 117 6.40 -12.89 10.08
N HIS A 118 7.20 -11.87 10.44
CA HIS A 118 7.69 -11.73 11.80
C HIS A 118 6.53 -11.49 12.79
N CYS A 119 5.56 -10.63 12.45
CA CYS A 119 4.37 -10.43 13.28
C CYS A 119 3.62 -11.75 13.53
N ALA A 120 3.42 -12.56 12.49
CA ALA A 120 2.82 -13.88 12.62
C ALA A 120 3.66 -14.81 13.52
N ALA A 121 4.99 -14.77 13.37
CA ALA A 121 5.90 -15.58 14.16
C ALA A 121 5.79 -15.26 15.67
N GLU A 122 5.69 -13.99 16.02
CA GLU A 122 5.53 -13.56 17.43
C GLU A 122 4.19 -14.06 18.03
N GLU A 123 3.11 -13.97 17.27
CA GLU A 123 1.80 -14.48 17.71
C GLU A 123 1.83 -16.01 17.91
N LEU A 124 2.40 -16.74 16.96
CA LEU A 124 2.54 -18.20 17.02
C LEU A 124 3.44 -18.64 18.20
N ARG A 125 4.55 -17.92 18.47
CA ARG A 125 5.41 -18.16 19.66
C ARG A 125 4.64 -17.98 20.96
N ALA A 126 3.75 -17.00 20.99
CA ALA A 126 2.90 -16.75 22.14
C ALA A 126 1.74 -17.77 22.28
N GLY A 127 1.67 -18.77 21.39
CA GLY A 127 0.64 -19.80 21.39
C GLY A 127 -0.70 -19.32 20.82
N ARG A 128 -0.75 -18.15 20.18
CA ARG A 128 -1.96 -17.59 19.57
C ARG A 128 -2.06 -17.99 18.10
N ALA A 129 -3.29 -18.17 17.64
CA ALA A 129 -3.58 -18.47 16.25
C ALA A 129 -3.45 -17.22 15.37
N VAL A 130 -3.05 -17.44 14.11
CA VAL A 130 -2.90 -16.39 13.09
C VAL A 130 -3.60 -16.82 11.82
N TYR A 131 -4.39 -15.91 11.24
CA TYR A 131 -4.97 -16.08 9.92
C TYR A 131 -4.10 -15.35 8.88
N VAL A 132 -3.86 -16.01 7.76
CA VAL A 132 -3.13 -15.45 6.62
C VAL A 132 -3.96 -15.62 5.37
N VAL A 133 -4.45 -14.52 4.82
CA VAL A 133 -5.14 -14.46 3.54
C VAL A 133 -4.11 -14.01 2.50
N ASN A 134 -3.62 -14.93 1.69
CA ASN A 134 -2.50 -14.66 0.79
C ASN A 134 -2.77 -15.16 -0.64
N TYR A 135 -2.43 -14.30 -1.60
CA TYR A 135 -2.50 -14.58 -3.04
C TYR A 135 -1.15 -14.52 -3.73
N GLU A 136 -0.20 -13.78 -3.17
CA GLU A 136 1.04 -13.42 -3.88
C GLU A 136 2.13 -14.47 -3.70
N THR A 137 2.14 -15.17 -2.55
CA THR A 137 3.22 -16.11 -2.24
C THR A 137 2.72 -17.53 -2.01
N ASN A 138 3.60 -18.49 -2.29
CA ASN A 138 3.34 -19.90 -2.00
C ASN A 138 3.41 -20.16 -0.48
N VAL A 139 2.52 -21.00 0.04
CA VAL A 139 2.52 -21.46 1.43
C VAL A 139 3.88 -22.01 1.87
N THR A 140 4.58 -22.72 0.99
CA THR A 140 5.93 -23.25 1.27
C THR A 140 6.90 -22.14 1.64
N MET A 141 6.87 -20.98 0.95
CA MET A 141 7.72 -19.84 1.26
C MET A 141 7.39 -19.25 2.63
N TRP A 142 6.10 -19.21 3.01
CA TRP A 142 5.68 -18.81 4.34
C TRP A 142 6.24 -19.74 5.41
N LEU A 143 6.04 -21.06 5.25
CA LEU A 143 6.52 -22.06 6.20
C LEU A 143 8.05 -22.03 6.32
N THR A 144 8.79 -21.97 5.21
CA THR A 144 10.25 -21.88 5.21
C THR A 144 10.71 -20.66 6.03
N ARG A 145 10.06 -19.51 5.84
CA ARG A 145 10.40 -18.29 6.58
C ARG A 145 10.08 -18.40 8.06
N LEU A 146 8.95 -18.99 8.43
CA LEU A 146 8.58 -19.19 9.83
C LEU A 146 9.54 -20.15 10.55
N LEU A 147 9.97 -21.22 9.86
CA LEU A 147 11.00 -22.14 10.38
C LEU A 147 12.35 -21.42 10.53
N ALA A 148 12.77 -20.62 9.55
CA ALA A 148 13.99 -19.82 9.64
C ALA A 148 13.93 -18.78 10.76
N LEU A 149 12.76 -18.27 11.11
CA LEU A 149 12.52 -17.44 12.29
C LEU A 149 12.55 -18.24 13.60
N GLY A 150 12.83 -19.53 13.55
CA GLY A 150 13.03 -20.41 14.73
C GLY A 150 11.74 -21.00 15.30
N LEU A 151 10.61 -20.94 14.58
CA LEU A 151 9.41 -21.65 15.03
C LEU A 151 9.54 -23.15 14.77
N THR A 152 8.96 -23.94 15.66
CA THR A 152 8.83 -25.39 15.48
C THR A 152 7.54 -25.72 14.73
N ARG A 153 7.49 -26.94 14.18
CA ARG A 153 6.26 -27.47 13.57
C ARG A 153 5.06 -27.38 14.53
N ASP A 154 5.25 -27.75 15.78
CA ASP A 154 4.18 -27.78 16.80
C ASP A 154 3.63 -26.37 17.14
N GLN A 155 4.45 -25.33 16.97
CA GLN A 155 4.00 -23.96 17.14
C GLN A 155 3.17 -23.47 15.95
N ILE A 156 3.40 -24.03 14.75
CA ILE A 156 2.75 -23.61 13.51
C ILE A 156 1.48 -24.45 13.24
N GLU A 157 1.59 -25.77 13.38
CA GLU A 157 0.50 -26.70 13.04
C GLU A 157 -0.70 -26.49 13.97
N GLY A 158 -1.88 -26.37 13.38
CA GLY A 158 -3.13 -26.12 14.11
C GLY A 158 -3.32 -24.68 14.62
N ARG A 159 -2.35 -23.78 14.40
CA ARG A 159 -2.46 -22.34 14.76
C ARG A 159 -2.27 -21.39 13.59
N LEU A 160 -1.56 -21.79 12.54
CA LEU A 160 -1.47 -21.01 11.31
C LEU A 160 -2.59 -21.42 10.36
N TYR A 161 -3.58 -20.56 10.20
CA TYR A 161 -4.68 -20.73 9.26
C TYR A 161 -4.35 -20.00 7.96
N TYR A 162 -3.76 -20.72 6.99
CA TYR A 162 -3.38 -20.14 5.69
C TYR A 162 -4.53 -20.30 4.70
N LEU A 163 -5.17 -19.20 4.37
CA LEU A 163 -6.35 -19.14 3.53
C LEU A 163 -5.99 -18.67 2.11
N ARG A 164 -6.34 -19.48 1.13
CA ARG A 164 -6.35 -19.08 -0.27
C ARG A 164 -7.77 -18.69 -0.63
N VAL A 165 -7.97 -17.43 -0.95
CA VAL A 165 -9.28 -16.95 -1.38
C VAL A 165 -9.46 -17.26 -2.86
N HIS A 166 -10.53 -17.94 -3.22
CA HIS A 166 -10.97 -18.15 -4.60
C HIS A 166 -12.34 -17.53 -4.76
N GLU A 167 -12.78 -17.31 -5.99
CA GLU A 167 -14.14 -16.85 -6.27
C GLU A 167 -15.17 -17.69 -5.49
N GLY A 168 -16.07 -17.02 -4.75
CA GLY A 168 -17.12 -17.67 -3.97
C GLY A 168 -16.73 -18.21 -2.60
N ILE A 169 -15.46 -18.12 -2.15
CA ILE A 169 -15.05 -18.50 -0.80
C ILE A 169 -15.31 -17.36 0.18
N ARG A 170 -15.82 -17.69 1.35
CA ARG A 170 -16.09 -16.77 2.46
C ARG A 170 -15.09 -17.01 3.60
N PRO A 171 -14.82 -16.00 4.44
CA PRO A 171 -14.12 -16.20 5.69
C PRO A 171 -14.76 -17.32 6.53
N PRO A 172 -14.00 -17.96 7.45
CA PRO A 172 -14.56 -18.95 8.36
C PRO A 172 -15.79 -18.41 9.10
N ALA A 173 -16.78 -19.27 9.38
CA ALA A 173 -17.95 -18.90 10.16
C ALA A 173 -17.60 -18.67 11.64
N GLU A 174 -16.57 -19.37 12.12
CA GLU A 174 -16.04 -19.26 13.49
C GLU A 174 -14.53 -19.07 13.41
N PHE A 175 -13.99 -18.27 14.31
CA PHE A 175 -12.57 -17.99 14.42
C PHE A 175 -12.00 -18.65 15.67
N ASP A 176 -10.73 -19.04 15.60
CA ASP A 176 -10.00 -19.53 16.77
C ASP A 176 -10.01 -18.44 17.86
N PRO A 177 -10.45 -18.75 19.09
CA PRO A 177 -10.61 -17.76 20.16
C PRO A 177 -9.27 -17.18 20.64
N THR A 178 -8.15 -17.81 20.32
CA THR A 178 -6.81 -17.28 20.63
C THR A 178 -6.29 -16.32 19.59
N ALA A 179 -6.93 -16.25 18.42
CA ALA A 179 -6.47 -15.42 17.32
C ALA A 179 -6.66 -13.93 17.62
N GLN A 180 -5.60 -13.15 17.42
CA GLN A 180 -5.61 -11.69 17.54
C GLN A 180 -5.25 -11.00 16.23
N LEU A 181 -4.72 -11.74 15.24
CA LEU A 181 -4.15 -11.20 14.02
C LEU A 181 -4.66 -11.93 12.77
N VAL A 182 -5.05 -11.15 11.76
CA VAL A 182 -5.17 -11.58 10.39
C VAL A 182 -4.26 -10.74 9.49
N ILE A 183 -3.51 -11.40 8.62
CA ILE A 183 -2.63 -10.78 7.63
C ILE A 183 -3.27 -10.95 6.26
N ILE A 184 -3.35 -9.87 5.49
CA ILE A 184 -3.93 -9.86 4.14
C ILE A 184 -2.87 -9.35 3.16
N ASP A 185 -2.36 -10.25 2.30
CA ASP A 185 -1.30 -9.98 1.33
C ASP A 185 -1.75 -10.40 -0.08
N SER A 186 -2.23 -9.47 -0.89
CA SER A 186 -2.37 -8.02 -0.72
C SER A 186 -3.82 -7.57 -0.91
N LEU A 187 -4.10 -6.29 -0.59
CA LEU A 187 -5.44 -5.70 -0.78
C LEU A 187 -5.88 -5.75 -2.25
N SER A 188 -4.99 -5.47 -3.19
CA SER A 188 -5.28 -5.52 -4.61
C SER A 188 -5.77 -6.91 -5.03
N SER A 189 -5.05 -7.96 -4.58
CA SER A 189 -5.38 -9.34 -4.90
C SER A 189 -6.72 -9.78 -4.31
N VAL A 190 -7.06 -9.30 -3.11
CA VAL A 190 -8.38 -9.53 -2.50
C VAL A 190 -9.50 -8.85 -3.30
N ILE A 191 -9.26 -7.62 -3.74
CA ILE A 191 -10.24 -6.89 -4.56
C ILE A 191 -10.49 -7.64 -5.88
N ASP A 192 -9.42 -8.08 -6.56
CA ASP A 192 -9.51 -8.83 -7.81
C ASP A 192 -10.28 -10.15 -7.61
N ALA A 193 -10.00 -10.87 -6.52
CA ALA A 193 -10.67 -12.14 -6.21
C ALA A 193 -12.16 -11.97 -5.85
N THR A 194 -12.57 -10.79 -5.39
CA THR A 194 -14.00 -10.47 -5.20
C THR A 194 -14.68 -9.96 -6.47
N GLY A 195 -13.99 -10.00 -7.62
CA GLY A 195 -14.49 -9.50 -8.91
C GLY A 195 -14.54 -7.98 -9.00
N GLY A 196 -13.84 -7.28 -8.11
CA GLY A 196 -13.78 -5.82 -8.06
C GLY A 196 -12.66 -5.25 -8.92
N ASP A 197 -12.71 -3.92 -9.13
CA ASP A 197 -11.61 -3.13 -9.69
C ASP A 197 -10.96 -2.33 -8.55
N SER A 198 -9.64 -2.46 -8.40
CA SER A 198 -8.86 -1.78 -7.35
C SER A 198 -8.88 -0.25 -7.46
N ASN A 199 -9.27 0.30 -8.61
CA ASN A 199 -9.47 1.72 -8.84
C ASN A 199 -10.90 2.19 -8.55
N SER A 200 -11.85 1.27 -8.42
CA SER A 200 -13.24 1.59 -8.11
C SER A 200 -13.48 1.69 -6.60
N ILE A 201 -14.39 2.56 -6.21
CA ILE A 201 -14.85 2.67 -4.82
C ILE A 201 -15.57 1.38 -4.42
N GLU A 202 -16.43 0.89 -5.30
CA GLU A 202 -17.27 -0.28 -5.06
C GLU A 202 -16.44 -1.56 -4.87
N GLY A 203 -15.42 -1.80 -5.71
CA GLY A 203 -14.53 -2.96 -5.58
C GLY A 203 -13.84 -2.99 -4.23
N VAL A 204 -13.33 -1.84 -3.77
CA VAL A 204 -12.70 -1.73 -2.45
C VAL A 204 -13.69 -2.01 -1.32
N GLU A 205 -14.91 -1.44 -1.37
CA GLU A 205 -15.94 -1.64 -0.35
C GLU A 205 -16.42 -3.10 -0.28
N VAL A 206 -16.56 -3.77 -1.41
CA VAL A 206 -16.92 -5.19 -1.47
C VAL A 206 -15.85 -6.05 -0.80
N ALA A 207 -14.57 -5.82 -1.09
CA ALA A 207 -13.46 -6.55 -0.47
C ALA A 207 -13.43 -6.36 1.06
N TYR A 208 -13.61 -5.13 1.53
CA TYR A 208 -13.69 -4.86 2.96
C TYR A 208 -14.86 -5.59 3.61
N ARG A 209 -16.06 -5.47 3.05
CA ARG A 209 -17.28 -6.07 3.61
C ARG A 209 -17.23 -7.60 3.62
N GLN A 210 -16.76 -8.22 2.55
CA GLN A 210 -16.82 -9.67 2.39
C GLN A 210 -15.64 -10.42 3.02
N ILE A 211 -14.45 -9.82 3.03
CA ILE A 211 -13.23 -10.50 3.46
C ILE A 211 -12.65 -9.89 4.74
N ILE A 212 -12.53 -8.57 4.82
CA ILE A 212 -11.80 -7.92 5.93
C ILE A 212 -12.66 -7.78 7.18
N ASN A 213 -13.87 -7.23 7.03
CA ASN A 213 -14.75 -6.95 8.16
C ASN A 213 -15.13 -8.18 9.01
N PRO A 214 -15.34 -9.39 8.46
CA PRO A 214 -15.60 -10.57 9.28
C PRO A 214 -14.51 -10.82 10.33
N PHE A 215 -13.23 -10.64 10.00
CA PHE A 215 -12.13 -10.79 10.96
C PHE A 215 -12.12 -9.67 12.00
N THR A 216 -12.28 -8.42 11.56
CA THR A 216 -12.25 -7.28 12.50
C THR A 216 -13.47 -7.27 13.44
N HIS A 217 -14.65 -7.68 12.97
CA HIS A 217 -15.84 -7.85 13.81
C HIS A 217 -15.67 -8.97 14.83
N ALA A 218 -14.84 -9.97 14.56
CA ALA A 218 -14.45 -10.99 15.53
C ALA A 218 -13.35 -10.53 16.50
N GLY A 219 -12.93 -9.26 16.42
CA GLY A 219 -11.93 -8.65 17.31
C GLY A 219 -10.49 -8.76 16.84
N LEU A 220 -10.20 -9.40 15.68
CA LEU A 220 -8.84 -9.51 15.17
C LEU A 220 -8.34 -8.19 14.59
N ALA A 221 -7.07 -7.87 14.84
CA ALA A 221 -6.39 -6.82 14.08
C ALA A 221 -6.16 -7.31 12.65
N ALA A 222 -6.68 -6.62 11.64
CA ALA A 222 -6.33 -6.91 10.27
C ALA A 222 -5.13 -6.06 9.85
N ILE A 223 -3.99 -6.69 9.50
CA ILE A 223 -2.85 -6.03 8.87
C ILE A 223 -2.92 -6.30 7.37
N ILE A 224 -3.21 -5.25 6.62
CA ILE A 224 -3.44 -5.31 5.19
C ILE A 224 -2.22 -4.72 4.49
N ILE A 225 -1.61 -5.49 3.58
CA ILE A 225 -0.53 -5.01 2.73
C ILE A 225 -1.12 -4.35 1.48
N ASP A 226 -0.62 -3.17 1.14
CA ASP A 226 -0.92 -2.49 -0.13
C ASP A 226 0.37 -1.95 -0.78
N HIS A 227 0.28 -1.58 -2.05
CA HIS A 227 1.40 -1.08 -2.83
C HIS A 227 1.24 0.42 -3.14
N VAL A 228 2.35 1.09 -3.39
CA VAL A 228 2.35 2.48 -3.87
C VAL A 228 2.13 2.55 -5.38
N GLY A 229 1.56 3.65 -5.86
CA GLY A 229 1.45 3.91 -7.30
C GLY A 229 2.81 4.30 -7.91
N ASN A 230 3.00 4.01 -9.20
CA ASN A 230 4.23 4.37 -9.91
C ASN A 230 4.44 5.90 -10.01
N ALA A 231 3.36 6.66 -10.13
CA ALA A 231 3.40 8.11 -10.30
C ALA A 231 3.45 8.88 -8.96
N ASP A 232 2.88 8.33 -7.90
CA ASP A 232 2.81 8.96 -6.58
C ASP A 232 3.09 7.91 -5.49
N LYS A 233 4.29 7.95 -4.94
CA LYS A 233 4.76 7.06 -3.88
C LYS A 233 4.38 7.54 -2.48
N SER A 234 3.66 8.65 -2.36
CA SER A 234 3.24 9.20 -1.07
C SER A 234 1.98 8.53 -0.51
N ARG A 235 1.25 7.76 -1.33
CA ARG A 235 -0.02 7.12 -0.99
C ARG A 235 -0.17 5.74 -1.64
N PRO A 236 -1.09 4.89 -1.12
CA PRO A 236 -1.43 3.63 -1.76
C PRO A 236 -1.94 3.81 -3.20
N MET A 237 -1.67 2.82 -4.04
CA MET A 237 -2.15 2.76 -5.42
C MET A 237 -3.68 2.58 -5.48
N GLY A 238 -4.31 3.20 -6.47
CA GLY A 238 -5.73 3.03 -6.76
C GLY A 238 -6.63 4.04 -6.06
N SER A 239 -7.85 3.63 -5.73
CA SER A 239 -8.89 4.50 -5.19
C SER A 239 -8.51 5.16 -3.85
N ILE A 240 -8.79 6.46 -3.71
CA ILE A 240 -8.66 7.19 -2.44
C ILE A 240 -9.54 6.59 -1.33
N ARG A 241 -10.58 5.83 -1.70
CA ARG A 241 -11.45 5.11 -0.77
C ARG A 241 -10.68 4.12 0.10
N LYS A 242 -9.59 3.52 -0.40
CA LYS A 242 -8.70 2.65 0.38
C LYS A 242 -8.25 3.33 1.69
N THR A 243 -7.80 4.58 1.60
CA THR A 243 -7.41 5.37 2.79
C THR A 243 -8.61 5.69 3.68
N GLY A 244 -9.79 5.93 3.10
CA GLY A 244 -11.03 6.23 3.84
C GLY A 244 -11.51 5.07 4.71
N LEU A 245 -11.40 3.84 4.23
CA LEU A 245 -11.86 2.64 4.92
C LEU A 245 -10.94 2.14 6.03
N VAL A 246 -9.72 2.66 6.13
CA VAL A 246 -8.80 2.35 7.24
C VAL A 246 -9.32 3.02 8.51
N GLN A 247 -9.87 2.22 9.42
CA GLN A 247 -10.39 2.68 10.72
C GLN A 247 -9.33 2.65 11.83
N GLY A 248 -8.30 1.84 11.67
CA GLY A 248 -7.14 1.79 12.54
C GLY A 248 -6.02 2.72 12.09
N VAL A 249 -4.81 2.21 12.00
CA VAL A 249 -3.60 2.93 11.62
C VAL A 249 -3.17 2.57 10.20
N MET A 250 -2.50 3.51 9.54
CA MET A 250 -1.84 3.29 8.25
C MET A 250 -0.38 3.74 8.34
N TYR A 251 0.55 2.82 8.04
CA TYR A 251 1.98 3.12 7.99
C TYR A 251 2.52 3.02 6.57
N LYS A 252 3.35 3.99 6.19
CA LYS A 252 4.23 3.86 5.04
C LYS A 252 5.48 3.10 5.46
N VAL A 253 5.79 2.03 4.74
CA VAL A 253 7.01 1.22 4.92
C VAL A 253 8.00 1.62 3.84
N ALA A 254 9.14 2.12 4.24
CA ALA A 254 10.23 2.48 3.34
C ALA A 254 11.50 1.74 3.75
N GLN A 255 12.16 1.11 2.78
CA GLN A 255 13.46 0.47 3.01
C GLN A 255 14.51 1.53 3.36
N ASP A 256 15.30 1.27 4.38
CA ASP A 256 16.39 2.15 4.79
C ASP A 256 17.52 2.09 3.75
N GLU A 257 18.20 3.20 3.52
CA GLU A 257 19.23 3.30 2.47
C GLU A 257 20.37 2.33 2.73
N GLY A 258 20.72 1.53 1.73
CA GLY A 258 21.79 0.53 1.82
C GLY A 258 21.42 -0.75 2.58
N MET A 259 20.26 -0.82 3.23
CA MET A 259 19.82 -1.93 4.07
C MET A 259 18.86 -2.86 3.33
N ASN A 260 19.38 -3.55 2.30
CA ASN A 260 18.57 -4.42 1.45
C ASN A 260 18.29 -5.79 2.09
N PHE A 261 17.02 -6.20 2.09
CA PHE A 261 16.63 -7.54 2.51
C PHE A 261 17.19 -8.60 1.56
N GLY A 262 17.68 -9.71 2.12
CA GLY A 262 18.24 -10.81 1.34
C GLY A 262 18.82 -11.90 2.20
N ARG A 263 19.18 -13.03 1.58
CA ARG A 263 19.90 -14.11 2.26
C ARG A 263 21.30 -13.66 2.69
N GLY A 264 21.71 -13.99 3.91
CA GLY A 264 23.02 -13.63 4.47
C GLY A 264 23.22 -12.13 4.62
N ARG A 265 22.16 -11.35 4.74
CA ARG A 265 22.22 -9.88 4.83
C ARG A 265 21.32 -9.35 5.94
N THR A 266 21.72 -8.19 6.45
CA THR A 266 20.85 -7.38 7.30
C THR A 266 20.09 -6.40 6.44
N GLY A 267 18.76 -6.46 6.51
CA GLY A 267 17.85 -5.50 5.87
C GLY A 267 17.08 -4.74 6.94
N SER A 268 16.71 -3.51 6.64
CA SER A 268 15.81 -2.75 7.50
C SER A 268 14.84 -1.86 6.73
N SER A 269 13.74 -1.55 7.42
CA SER A 269 12.70 -0.63 6.94
C SER A 269 12.15 0.21 8.06
N THR A 270 11.88 1.46 7.74
CA THR A 270 11.23 2.40 8.65
C THR A 270 9.73 2.46 8.36
N LEU A 271 8.93 2.34 9.42
CA LEU A 271 7.49 2.54 9.41
C LEU A 271 7.18 3.97 9.84
N SER A 272 6.62 4.77 8.93
CA SER A 272 6.22 6.16 9.21
C SER A 272 4.70 6.29 9.23
N LEU A 273 4.16 7.04 10.18
CA LEU A 273 2.72 7.23 10.29
C LEU A 273 2.16 7.97 9.08
N HIS A 274 1.18 7.39 8.41
CA HIS A 274 0.44 8.03 7.32
C HIS A 274 -0.95 8.49 7.77
N LYS A 275 -1.64 7.67 8.56
CA LYS A 275 -2.95 7.95 9.14
C LYS A 275 -3.09 7.21 10.47
N ASP A 276 -3.69 7.86 11.47
CA ASP A 276 -4.13 7.25 12.72
C ASP A 276 -5.56 7.72 12.97
N ASN A 277 -6.54 6.85 12.77
CA ASN A 277 -7.93 7.24 12.88
C ASN A 277 -8.37 7.34 14.35
N PRO A 278 -8.01 6.38 15.24
CA PRO A 278 -8.28 6.52 16.67
C PRO A 278 -7.43 7.58 17.36
N GLY A 279 -6.21 7.83 16.92
CA GLY A 279 -5.31 8.83 17.49
C GLY A 279 -4.43 8.36 18.65
N GLY A 280 -4.47 7.06 19.01
CA GLY A 280 -3.75 6.53 20.17
C GLY A 280 -2.25 6.38 19.98
N THR A 281 -1.71 6.46 18.74
CA THR A 281 -0.26 6.44 18.53
C THR A 281 0.44 7.69 19.07
N GLY A 282 -0.29 8.81 19.19
CA GLY A 282 0.25 10.10 19.59
C GLY A 282 1.27 10.70 18.62
N ALA A 283 1.50 10.09 17.47
CA ALA A 283 2.47 10.54 16.47
C ALA A 283 1.82 11.44 15.42
N ALA A 284 2.58 12.38 14.88
CA ALA A 284 2.14 13.20 13.75
C ALA A 284 2.31 12.43 12.42
N LYS A 285 1.51 12.78 11.41
CA LYS A 285 1.66 12.23 10.05
C LYS A 285 3.08 12.48 9.52
N GLY A 286 3.68 11.46 8.95
CA GLY A 286 5.04 11.46 8.43
C GLY A 286 6.12 11.11 9.46
N THR A 287 5.77 11.05 10.75
CA THR A 287 6.73 10.70 11.79
C THR A 287 7.11 9.22 11.70
N PRO A 288 8.40 8.85 11.67
CA PRO A 288 8.86 7.50 11.89
C PRO A 288 8.45 7.01 13.28
N VAL A 289 7.81 5.83 13.36
CA VAL A 289 7.31 5.26 14.62
C VAL A 289 8.01 3.97 14.99
N ALA A 290 8.49 3.23 14.00
CA ALA A 290 9.18 1.96 14.22
C ALA A 290 10.18 1.69 13.10
N ARG A 291 11.25 0.95 13.45
CA ARG A 291 12.20 0.37 12.51
C ARG A 291 12.16 -1.14 12.64
N PHE A 292 11.85 -1.79 11.55
CA PHE A 292 11.94 -3.24 11.41
C PHE A 292 13.32 -3.61 10.90
N VAL A 293 14.03 -4.47 11.63
CA VAL A 293 15.34 -4.99 11.25
C VAL A 293 15.22 -6.50 11.10
N MET A 294 15.78 -7.04 10.03
CA MET A 294 15.86 -8.48 9.75
C MET A 294 17.30 -8.84 9.44
N GLU A 295 17.91 -9.68 10.26
CA GLU A 295 19.22 -10.26 10.05
C GLU A 295 19.05 -11.69 9.55
N SER A 296 19.55 -11.96 8.36
CA SER A 296 19.56 -13.30 7.77
C SER A 296 20.97 -13.88 7.85
N GLN A 297 21.10 -15.01 8.53
CA GLN A 297 22.36 -15.73 8.72
C GLN A 297 22.30 -17.08 8.00
N ASP A 298 23.42 -17.77 7.90
CA ASP A 298 23.54 -19.13 7.37
C ASP A 298 22.80 -19.32 6.03
N ASP A 299 23.06 -18.38 5.10
CA ASP A 299 22.43 -18.36 3.77
C ASP A 299 20.90 -18.35 3.78
N GLY A 300 20.31 -17.87 4.88
CA GLY A 300 18.87 -17.69 5.05
C GLY A 300 18.18 -18.75 5.89
N ASP A 301 18.92 -19.70 6.45
CA ASP A 301 18.39 -20.76 7.31
C ASP A 301 18.05 -20.25 8.73
N VAL A 302 18.69 -19.17 9.16
CA VAL A 302 18.41 -18.50 10.43
C VAL A 302 18.09 -17.02 10.19
N ILE A 303 16.97 -16.57 10.75
CA ILE A 303 16.51 -15.19 10.64
C ILE A 303 16.20 -14.65 12.05
N HIS A 304 16.81 -13.52 12.36
CA HIS A 304 16.46 -12.73 13.54
C HIS A 304 15.77 -11.44 13.13
N CYS A 305 14.67 -11.13 13.78
CA CYS A 305 13.93 -9.90 13.50
C CYS A 305 13.68 -9.11 14.79
N GLN A 306 13.64 -7.79 14.65
CA GLN A 306 13.30 -6.86 15.73
C GLN A 306 12.47 -5.70 15.19
N ILE A 307 11.56 -5.21 16.03
CA ILE A 307 10.80 -3.99 15.77
C ILE A 307 11.20 -3.00 16.87
N ASN A 308 12.01 -2.03 16.53
CA ASN A 308 12.52 -1.04 17.46
C ASN A 308 11.75 0.28 17.35
N PRO A 309 11.56 1.03 18.45
CA PRO A 309 11.07 2.40 18.36
C PRO A 309 12.09 3.26 17.60
N VAL A 310 11.59 4.27 16.88
CA VAL A 310 12.43 5.35 16.35
C VAL A 310 12.24 6.56 17.27
N THR A 311 13.32 7.04 17.87
CA THR A 311 13.24 8.23 18.72
C THR A 311 13.09 9.49 17.88
N MET A 312 12.46 10.53 18.44
CA MET A 312 12.35 11.85 17.77
C MET A 312 13.72 12.41 17.40
N GLN A 313 14.74 12.16 18.23
CA GLN A 313 16.11 12.62 17.98
C GLN A 313 16.74 11.89 16.78
N GLU A 314 16.59 10.56 16.68
CA GLU A 314 17.06 9.78 15.53
C GLU A 314 16.33 10.19 14.27
N ALA A 315 15.00 10.32 14.31
CA ALA A 315 14.20 10.79 13.18
C ALA A 315 14.63 12.19 12.71
N TRP A 316 14.96 13.08 13.64
CA TRP A 316 15.46 14.42 13.35
C TRP A 316 16.85 14.38 12.72
N MET A 317 17.75 13.56 13.25
CA MET A 317 19.10 13.41 12.69
C MET A 317 19.05 12.81 11.28
N GLU A 318 18.26 11.77 11.05
CA GLU A 318 18.08 11.15 9.73
C GLU A 318 17.48 12.14 8.71
N ALA A 319 16.43 12.88 9.11
CA ALA A 319 15.84 13.92 8.27
C ALA A 319 16.87 15.01 7.91
N ALA A 320 17.70 15.43 8.87
CA ALA A 320 18.75 16.41 8.65
C ALA A 320 19.84 15.88 7.70
N MET A 321 20.26 14.61 7.89
CA MET A 321 21.24 13.96 6.99
C MET A 321 20.69 13.78 5.58
N ALA A 322 19.43 13.32 5.43
CA ALA A 322 18.78 13.17 4.14
C ALA A 322 18.60 14.53 3.43
N ALA A 323 18.25 15.58 4.17
CA ALA A 323 18.16 16.93 3.64
C ALA A 323 19.52 17.45 3.16
N ALA A 324 20.59 17.19 3.93
CA ALA A 324 21.97 17.53 3.57
C ALA A 324 22.42 16.79 2.30
N ASP A 325 22.19 15.48 2.21
CA ASP A 325 22.50 14.67 1.02
C ASP A 325 21.65 15.12 -0.18
N GLY A 326 20.37 15.38 0.01
CA GLY A 326 19.48 15.93 -1.00
C GLY A 326 19.96 17.29 -1.53
N SER A 327 20.45 18.17 -0.66
CA SER A 327 21.03 19.45 -1.04
C SER A 327 22.30 19.28 -1.86
N VAL A 328 23.21 18.35 -1.48
CA VAL A 328 24.42 18.05 -2.26
C VAL A 328 24.07 17.55 -3.66
N LYS A 329 23.16 16.58 -3.76
CA LYS A 329 22.70 16.03 -5.04
C LYS A 329 22.02 17.11 -5.91
N ALA A 330 21.21 17.97 -5.30
CA ALA A 330 20.56 19.09 -5.99
C ALA A 330 21.61 20.08 -6.54
N LYS A 331 22.58 20.48 -5.73
CA LYS A 331 23.68 21.37 -6.14
C LYS A 331 24.46 20.81 -7.34
N GLN A 332 24.82 19.52 -7.29
CA GLN A 332 25.54 18.85 -8.40
C GLN A 332 24.74 18.87 -9.70
N ARG A 333 23.45 18.55 -9.66
CA ARG A 333 22.57 18.55 -10.86
C ARG A 333 22.37 19.94 -11.41
N MET A 334 22.19 20.94 -10.56
CA MET A 334 22.05 22.34 -10.98
C MET A 334 23.32 22.86 -11.63
N THR A 335 24.50 22.57 -11.06
CA THR A 335 25.80 22.96 -11.61
C THR A 335 26.03 22.30 -12.99
N LEU A 336 25.71 20.99 -13.12
CA LEU A 336 25.84 20.31 -14.41
C LEU A 336 24.91 20.91 -15.48
N ALA A 337 23.64 21.17 -15.14
CA ALA A 337 22.69 21.80 -16.06
C ALA A 337 23.15 23.21 -16.51
N LEU A 338 23.76 23.98 -15.60
CA LEU A 338 24.33 25.29 -15.93
C LEU A 338 25.57 25.16 -16.83
N GLN A 339 26.42 24.15 -16.62
CA GLN A 339 27.54 23.86 -17.53
C GLN A 339 27.05 23.54 -18.93
N GLU A 340 26.02 22.70 -19.04
CA GLU A 340 25.41 22.33 -20.33
C GLU A 340 24.72 23.51 -21.01
N SER A 341 24.10 24.43 -20.27
CA SER A 341 23.45 25.63 -20.83
C SER A 341 24.44 26.72 -21.28
N GLY A 342 25.64 26.74 -20.71
CA GLY A 342 26.71 27.70 -21.03
C GLY A 342 26.23 29.17 -21.00
N VAL A 343 26.49 29.90 -22.06
CA VAL A 343 26.12 31.33 -22.20
C VAL A 343 24.62 31.58 -22.33
N ALA A 344 23.80 30.54 -22.55
CA ALA A 344 22.32 30.69 -22.56
C ALA A 344 21.73 30.90 -21.19
N GLY A 345 22.37 30.36 -20.16
CA GLY A 345 21.91 30.39 -18.77
C GLY A 345 20.53 29.73 -18.55
N LEU A 346 20.14 29.54 -17.32
CA LEU A 346 18.90 28.91 -16.94
C LEU A 346 18.02 29.84 -16.11
N THR A 347 16.69 29.74 -16.26
CA THR A 347 15.76 30.41 -15.35
C THR A 347 15.70 29.67 -14.00
N LYS A 348 15.13 30.32 -12.96
CA LYS A 348 14.93 29.65 -11.65
C LYS A 348 14.05 28.40 -11.78
N THR A 349 13.09 28.41 -12.70
CA THR A 349 12.21 27.26 -12.99
C THR A 349 12.99 26.11 -13.62
N ASP A 350 13.87 26.39 -14.58
CA ASP A 350 14.70 25.38 -15.22
C ASP A 350 15.67 24.74 -14.21
N LEU A 351 16.28 25.54 -13.34
CA LEU A 351 17.14 25.07 -12.25
C LEU A 351 16.38 24.19 -11.26
N ARG A 352 15.15 24.57 -10.92
CA ARG A 352 14.30 23.77 -10.04
C ARG A 352 13.99 22.40 -10.65
N ASN A 353 13.64 22.38 -11.94
CA ASN A 353 13.40 21.12 -12.67
C ASN A 353 14.68 20.27 -12.76
N ALA A 354 15.82 20.89 -13.06
CA ALA A 354 17.12 20.20 -13.13
C ALA A 354 17.54 19.61 -11.77
N SER A 355 17.28 20.31 -10.67
CA SER A 355 17.64 19.87 -9.32
C SER A 355 16.94 18.57 -8.90
N ARG A 356 15.73 18.30 -9.42
CA ARG A 356 14.83 17.21 -9.00
C ARG A 356 14.61 17.18 -7.50
N ALA A 357 14.68 18.32 -6.82
CA ALA A 357 14.56 18.47 -5.40
C ALA A 357 13.22 19.10 -5.01
N GLU A 358 12.70 18.74 -3.83
CA GLU A 358 11.56 19.41 -3.25
C GLU A 358 11.86 20.87 -2.89
N GLY A 359 10.81 21.69 -2.77
CA GLY A 359 10.95 23.13 -2.62
C GLY A 359 11.97 23.58 -1.56
N PRO A 360 11.91 23.11 -0.30
CA PRO A 360 12.85 23.50 0.75
C PRO A 360 14.30 23.11 0.46
N VAL A 361 14.52 21.90 -0.09
CA VAL A 361 15.86 21.42 -0.44
C VAL A 361 16.43 22.20 -1.62
N PHE A 362 15.60 22.53 -2.62
CA PHE A 362 15.99 23.38 -3.74
C PHE A 362 16.40 24.77 -3.28
N GLU A 363 15.60 25.43 -2.43
CA GLU A 363 15.92 26.80 -1.94
C GLU A 363 17.21 26.80 -1.09
N SER A 364 17.43 25.77 -0.26
CA SER A 364 18.69 25.59 0.48
C SER A 364 19.88 25.41 -0.47
N ALA A 365 19.77 24.55 -1.47
CA ALA A 365 20.82 24.32 -2.47
C ALA A 365 21.14 25.58 -3.28
N MET A 366 20.13 26.35 -3.65
CA MET A 366 20.29 27.63 -4.33
C MET A 366 21.05 28.65 -3.46
N ALA A 367 20.64 28.78 -2.20
CA ALA A 367 21.29 29.69 -1.25
C ALA A 367 22.77 29.34 -1.07
N ASP A 368 23.11 28.06 -0.93
CA ASP A 368 24.48 27.59 -0.80
C ASP A 368 25.32 27.92 -2.04
N LEU A 369 24.80 27.68 -3.25
CA LEU A 369 25.50 27.97 -4.51
C LEU A 369 25.72 29.47 -4.71
N ILE A 370 24.77 30.29 -4.31
CA ILE A 370 24.90 31.77 -4.37
C ILE A 370 25.93 32.25 -3.35
N THR A 371 25.82 31.80 -2.10
CA THR A 371 26.72 32.21 -1.00
C THR A 371 28.13 31.73 -1.26
N GLY A 372 28.28 30.53 -1.86
CA GLY A 372 29.58 29.99 -2.25
C GLY A 372 30.17 30.65 -3.52
N GLY A 373 29.47 31.58 -4.14
CA GLY A 373 29.94 32.24 -5.37
C GLY A 373 30.03 31.33 -6.57
N VAL A 374 29.32 30.20 -6.56
CA VAL A 374 29.34 29.21 -7.66
C VAL A 374 28.43 29.62 -8.83
N ILE A 375 27.34 30.30 -8.50
CA ILE A 375 26.36 30.76 -9.48
C ILE A 375 26.12 32.26 -9.34
N VAL A 376 25.93 32.91 -10.44
CA VAL A 376 25.63 34.34 -10.53
C VAL A 376 24.36 34.58 -11.34
N LYS A 377 23.69 35.67 -11.06
CA LYS A 377 22.43 36.04 -11.69
C LYS A 377 22.61 37.27 -12.56
N HIS A 378 22.20 37.16 -13.81
CA HIS A 378 22.17 38.28 -14.74
C HIS A 378 20.87 38.34 -15.53
N LYS A 379 20.53 39.54 -16.02
CA LYS A 379 19.41 39.74 -16.93
C LYS A 379 19.93 40.11 -18.32
N PRO A 380 19.90 39.18 -19.30
CA PRO A 380 20.31 39.45 -20.64
C PRO A 380 19.49 40.58 -21.29
N LYS A 381 20.12 41.38 -22.15
CA LYS A 381 19.45 42.48 -22.85
C LYS A 381 18.29 41.96 -23.69
N GLY A 382 17.10 42.53 -23.50
CA GLY A 382 15.89 42.06 -24.19
C GLY A 382 15.21 40.85 -23.58
N ALA A 383 15.79 40.19 -22.58
CA ALA A 383 15.16 39.07 -21.92
C ALA A 383 14.03 39.52 -20.99
N ARG A 384 12.92 38.72 -20.94
CA ARG A 384 11.80 38.96 -20.04
C ARG A 384 12.10 38.61 -18.58
N SER A 385 13.04 37.67 -18.31
CA SER A 385 13.38 37.16 -16.99
C SER A 385 14.88 37.15 -16.75
N GLU A 386 15.28 37.20 -15.48
CA GLU A 386 16.64 36.96 -15.02
C GLU A 386 17.04 35.49 -15.27
N ARG A 387 18.33 35.26 -15.49
CA ARG A 387 18.91 33.93 -15.69
C ARG A 387 20.11 33.72 -14.77
N TRP A 388 20.39 32.49 -14.49
CA TRP A 388 21.48 32.01 -13.66
C TRP A 388 22.57 31.41 -14.54
N TYR A 389 23.82 31.64 -14.15
CA TYR A 389 25.03 31.22 -14.85
C TYR A 389 26.03 30.69 -13.81
N LEU A 390 26.97 29.87 -14.25
CA LEU A 390 28.14 29.60 -13.40
C LEU A 390 29.01 30.85 -13.34
N ASP A 391 29.61 31.09 -12.18
CA ASP A 391 30.61 32.17 -12.05
C ASP A 391 31.80 31.89 -12.96
N GLY A 392 32.36 32.94 -13.59
CA GLY A 392 33.48 32.84 -14.52
C GLY A 392 33.10 32.49 -15.96
N ILE A 393 31.80 32.34 -16.32
CA ILE A 393 31.43 32.28 -17.74
C ILE A 393 31.59 33.68 -18.36
N GLU A 394 32.45 33.78 -19.37
CA GLU A 394 32.61 35.01 -20.17
C GLU A 394 31.31 35.29 -20.93
N LEU A 395 30.56 36.27 -20.47
CA LEU A 395 29.31 36.75 -21.10
C LEU A 395 29.62 37.92 -22.05
N GLU A 396 30.74 37.84 -22.81
CA GLU A 396 31.14 38.90 -23.71
C GLU A 396 30.02 39.21 -24.72
N HIS A 397 29.57 40.48 -24.71
CA HIS A 397 28.67 41.11 -25.70
C HIS A 397 27.15 40.81 -25.63
N GLN A 398 26.61 40.21 -24.58
CA GLN A 398 25.14 40.06 -24.45
C GLN A 398 24.45 41.09 -23.50
N PHE A 399 25.15 42.11 -23.02
CA PHE A 399 24.61 43.13 -22.13
C PHE A 399 24.54 44.52 -22.75
#